data_c830875c13ed94d83923a751747e4a21
#
_entry.id   c830875c13ed94d83923a751747e4a21
#
_cell.length_a   1.000
_cell.length_b   1.000
_cell.length_c   1.000
_cell.angle_alpha   90.00
_cell.angle_beta   90.00
_cell.angle_gamma   90.00
#
_symmetry.space_group_name_H-M   'P 1'
#
loop_
_entity.id
_entity.type
_entity.pdbx_description
1 polymer ?
#
loop_
_entity_poly.entity_id
_entity_poly.type
_entity_poly.pdbx_seq_one_letter_code
_entity_poly.pdbx_strand_id
1 'polypeptide(L)'
;VRIGTDIIEIDRIQEAVARSPRFASKVLTAEELARYEAMKEHRALEFLAGRFAAKEAYVKALGTGIGRIRFTDMSIANKPSGAPYFAVAPLTAGVQLSISHSDHYATATVLIEQDEASLQAALDQYLTRED
;
A
#
# COMPACT_ATOMS: atom_id res chain seq x y z
N VAL A 1 0.15 3.00 -19.62
CA VAL A 1 -0.10 3.60 -18.30
C VAL A 1 -1.24 2.88 -17.61
N ARG A 2 -1.05 2.48 -16.37
CA ARG A 2 -2.11 1.93 -15.54
C ARG A 2 -2.33 2.80 -14.33
N ILE A 3 -3.55 2.83 -13.84
CA ILE A 3 -3.91 3.66 -12.69
C ILE A 3 -4.77 2.85 -11.72
N GLY A 4 -4.55 3.08 -10.44
CA GLY A 4 -5.37 2.50 -9.39
C GLY A 4 -5.64 3.54 -8.33
N THR A 5 -6.82 3.47 -7.73
CA THR A 5 -7.19 4.39 -6.67
C THR A 5 -7.98 3.65 -5.62
N ASP A 6 -7.85 4.10 -4.38
CA ASP A 6 -8.61 3.55 -3.27
C ASP A 6 -8.96 4.65 -2.29
N ILE A 7 -10.05 4.47 -1.58
CA ILE A 7 -10.49 5.34 -0.50
C ILE A 7 -10.97 4.47 0.66
N ILE A 8 -10.59 4.82 1.87
CA ILE A 8 -10.98 4.08 3.06
C ILE A 8 -11.37 5.04 4.18
N GLU A 9 -12.43 4.71 4.91
CA GLU A 9 -12.81 5.44 6.12
C GLU A 9 -11.85 5.08 7.24
N ILE A 10 -11.28 6.08 7.90
CA ILE A 10 -10.33 5.87 9.00
C ILE A 10 -11.00 5.14 10.16
N ASP A 11 -12.30 5.40 10.39
CA ASP A 11 -13.06 4.70 11.42
C ASP A 11 -13.12 3.19 11.18
N ARG A 12 -13.15 2.75 9.94
CA ARG A 12 -13.12 1.32 9.62
C ARG A 12 -11.77 0.69 9.97
N ILE A 13 -10.69 1.43 9.78
CA ILE A 13 -9.36 0.98 10.20
C ILE A 13 -9.30 0.90 11.72
N GLN A 14 -9.84 1.89 12.42
CA GLN A 14 -9.91 1.87 13.88
C GLN A 14 -10.68 0.65 14.38
N GLU A 15 -11.84 0.35 13.77
CA GLU A 15 -12.63 -0.83 14.13
C GLU A 15 -11.85 -2.13 13.88
N ALA A 16 -11.14 -2.21 12.77
CA ALA A 16 -10.36 -3.40 12.43
C ALA A 16 -9.23 -3.62 13.44
N VAL A 17 -8.53 -2.57 13.83
CA VAL A 17 -7.47 -2.62 14.84
C VAL A 17 -8.04 -3.05 16.19
N ALA A 18 -9.19 -2.51 16.58
CA ALA A 18 -9.84 -2.87 17.85
C ALA A 18 -10.30 -4.32 17.86
N ARG A 19 -10.75 -4.84 16.72
CA ARG A 19 -11.27 -6.19 16.60
C ARG A 19 -10.18 -7.25 16.51
N SER A 20 -9.04 -6.91 15.89
CA SER A 20 -7.95 -7.84 15.67
C SER A 20 -6.61 -7.22 16.03
N PRO A 21 -5.91 -7.74 17.06
CA PRO A 21 -4.58 -7.24 17.43
C PRO A 21 -3.54 -7.43 16.32
N ARG A 22 -3.79 -8.33 15.37
CA ARG A 22 -2.86 -8.64 14.29
C ARG A 22 -3.13 -7.86 13.01
N PHE A 23 -4.16 -7.02 13.00
CA PHE A 23 -4.54 -6.34 11.75
C PHE A 23 -3.39 -5.50 11.19
N ALA A 24 -2.78 -4.67 12.04
CA ALA A 24 -1.68 -3.80 11.59
C ALA A 24 -0.52 -4.62 11.01
N SER A 25 -0.13 -5.72 11.66
CA SER A 25 0.99 -6.55 11.19
C SER A 25 0.65 -7.34 9.92
N LYS A 26 -0.63 -7.52 9.59
CA LYS A 26 -1.04 -8.13 8.32
C LYS A 26 -0.96 -7.15 7.16
N VAL A 27 -1.06 -5.85 7.44
CA VAL A 27 -1.05 -4.80 6.43
C VAL A 27 0.35 -4.20 6.27
N LEU A 28 1.09 -4.06 7.36
CA LEU A 28 2.36 -3.33 7.40
C LEU A 28 3.54 -4.29 7.45
N THR A 29 4.59 -3.97 6.69
CA THR A 29 5.89 -4.65 6.81
C THR A 29 6.54 -4.26 8.14
N ALA A 30 7.64 -4.93 8.50
CA ALA A 30 8.34 -4.64 9.76
C ALA A 30 8.76 -3.18 9.86
N GLU A 31 9.26 -2.60 8.75
CA GLU A 31 9.68 -1.19 8.71
C GLU A 31 8.51 -0.24 8.90
N GLU A 32 7.39 -0.52 8.24
CA GLU A 32 6.19 0.28 8.38
C GLU A 32 5.60 0.16 9.78
N LEU A 33 5.60 -1.05 10.32
CA LEU A 33 5.05 -1.32 11.66
C LEU A 33 5.82 -0.57 12.74
N ALA A 34 7.16 -0.51 12.62
CA ALA A 34 7.99 0.24 13.56
C ALA A 34 7.61 1.73 13.57
N ARG A 35 7.35 2.31 12.41
CA ARG A 35 6.90 3.70 12.31
C ARG A 35 5.51 3.88 12.93
N TYR A 36 4.61 2.96 12.63
CA TYR A 36 3.25 2.96 13.15
C TYR A 36 3.24 2.94 14.68
N GLU A 37 4.04 2.06 15.27
CA GLU A 37 4.11 1.91 16.72
C GLU A 37 4.73 3.10 17.44
N ALA A 38 5.51 3.91 16.72
CA ALA A 38 6.09 5.13 17.26
C ALA A 38 5.13 6.33 17.20
N MET A 39 4.04 6.21 16.45
CA MET A 39 3.04 7.27 16.30
C MET A 39 1.96 7.15 17.38
N LYS A 40 1.27 8.25 17.64
CA LYS A 40 0.20 8.29 18.64
C LYS A 40 -1.16 8.30 17.98
N GLU A 41 -2.07 7.52 18.56
CA GLU A 41 -3.54 7.57 18.36
C GLU A 41 -3.98 7.84 16.92
N HIS A 42 -4.60 8.98 16.68
CA HIS A 42 -5.19 9.31 15.39
C HIS A 42 -4.14 9.36 14.27
N ARG A 43 -2.95 9.87 14.57
CA ARG A 43 -1.87 9.91 13.58
C ARG A 43 -1.47 8.51 13.12
N ALA A 44 -1.42 7.56 14.05
CA ALA A 44 -1.12 6.17 13.72
C ALA A 44 -2.23 5.57 12.83
N LEU A 45 -3.49 5.88 13.11
CA LEU A 45 -4.61 5.42 12.28
C LEU A 45 -4.57 6.01 10.88
N GLU A 46 -4.23 7.29 10.76
CA GLU A 46 -4.05 7.93 9.45
C GLU A 46 -2.94 7.24 8.65
N PHE A 47 -1.83 6.93 9.31
CA PHE A 47 -0.71 6.25 8.69
C PHE A 47 -1.12 4.87 8.19
N LEU A 48 -1.76 4.08 9.04
CA LEU A 48 -2.21 2.74 8.68
C LEU A 48 -3.24 2.78 7.55
N ALA A 49 -4.21 3.69 7.64
CA ALA A 49 -5.23 3.84 6.60
C ALA A 49 -4.60 4.23 5.26
N GLY A 50 -3.63 5.15 5.27
CA GLY A 50 -2.93 5.57 4.06
C GLY A 50 -2.15 4.44 3.42
N ARG A 51 -1.43 3.65 4.22
CA ARG A 51 -0.70 2.49 3.71
C ARG A 51 -1.64 1.42 3.17
N PHE A 52 -2.73 1.18 3.87
CA PHE A 52 -3.77 0.24 3.40
C PHE A 52 -4.31 0.67 2.03
N ALA A 53 -4.74 1.92 1.91
CA ALA A 53 -5.28 2.45 0.66
C ALA A 53 -4.24 2.40 -0.47
N ALA A 54 -2.98 2.72 -0.19
CA ALA A 54 -1.91 2.71 -1.19
C ALA A 54 -1.68 1.30 -1.75
N LYS A 55 -1.69 0.29 -0.90
CA LYS A 55 -1.46 -1.10 -1.32
C LYS A 55 -2.64 -1.63 -2.11
N GLU A 56 -3.87 -1.27 -1.71
CA GLU A 56 -5.07 -1.58 -2.48
C GLU A 56 -5.03 -0.91 -3.86
N ALA A 57 -4.65 0.37 -3.91
CA ALA A 57 -4.55 1.11 -5.18
C ALA A 57 -3.51 0.48 -6.10
N TYR A 58 -2.39 0.01 -5.55
CA TYR A 58 -1.33 -0.64 -6.32
C TYR A 58 -1.84 -1.91 -7.00
N VAL A 59 -2.49 -2.80 -6.26
CA VAL A 59 -2.98 -4.05 -6.83
C VAL A 59 -4.16 -3.83 -7.77
N LYS A 60 -4.93 -2.76 -7.58
CA LYS A 60 -5.94 -2.36 -8.57
C LYS A 60 -5.29 -1.92 -9.88
N ALA A 61 -4.19 -1.17 -9.79
CA ALA A 61 -3.46 -0.76 -10.99
C ALA A 61 -2.91 -1.97 -11.75
N LEU A 62 -2.46 -3.00 -11.02
CA LEU A 62 -2.02 -4.26 -11.64
C LEU A 62 -3.18 -5.11 -12.14
N GLY A 63 -4.38 -4.91 -11.62
CA GLY A 63 -5.55 -5.71 -11.99
C GLY A 63 -5.67 -7.03 -11.27
N THR A 64 -4.87 -7.25 -10.21
CA THR A 64 -4.83 -8.54 -9.51
C THR A 64 -5.69 -8.59 -8.25
N GLY A 65 -5.87 -7.45 -7.58
CA GLY A 65 -6.44 -7.43 -6.24
C GLY A 65 -5.49 -8.05 -5.20
N ILE A 66 -5.85 -7.94 -3.93
CA ILE A 66 -5.12 -8.58 -2.84
C ILE A 66 -5.41 -10.08 -2.87
N GLY A 67 -4.40 -10.89 -2.63
CA GLY A 67 -4.50 -12.34 -2.65
C GLY A 67 -3.11 -12.92 -2.87
N ARG A 68 -2.76 -13.20 -4.12
CA ARG A 68 -1.43 -13.70 -4.47
C ARG A 68 -0.34 -12.64 -4.25
N ILE A 69 -0.73 -11.36 -4.29
CA ILE A 69 0.12 -10.28 -3.82
C ILE A 69 -0.42 -9.87 -2.46
N ARG A 70 0.36 -10.10 -1.41
CA ARG A 70 -0.04 -9.81 -0.04
C ARG A 70 0.31 -8.37 0.33
N PHE A 71 -0.37 -7.82 1.31
CA PHE A 71 -0.02 -6.49 1.83
C PHE A 71 1.46 -6.40 2.22
N THR A 72 2.01 -7.45 2.84
CA THR A 72 3.40 -7.47 3.31
C THR A 72 4.42 -7.74 2.20
N ASP A 73 3.97 -8.00 0.99
CA ASP A 73 4.86 -8.04 -0.19
C ASP A 73 5.22 -6.62 -0.67
N MET A 74 4.54 -5.62 -0.13
CA MET A 74 4.72 -4.22 -0.50
C MET A 74 5.14 -3.42 0.73
N SER A 75 6.18 -2.59 0.57
CA SER A 75 6.62 -1.71 1.65
C SER A 75 6.77 -0.29 1.11
N ILE A 76 6.15 0.65 1.79
CA ILE A 76 6.15 2.05 1.40
C ILE A 76 7.07 2.82 2.33
N ALA A 77 7.97 3.59 1.76
CA ALA A 77 8.86 4.48 2.49
C ALA A 77 8.59 5.92 2.06
N ASN A 78 9.24 6.86 2.71
CA ASN A 78 9.11 8.28 2.37
C ASN A 78 10.47 8.82 1.97
N LYS A 79 10.48 9.62 0.90
CA LYS A 79 11.67 10.37 0.47
C LYS A 79 11.97 11.47 1.49
N PRO A 80 13.18 12.08 1.46
CA PRO A 80 13.46 13.22 2.32
C PRO A 80 12.45 14.36 2.20
N SER A 81 11.80 14.50 1.02
CA SER A 81 10.74 15.49 0.81
C SER A 81 9.44 15.14 1.54
N GLY A 82 9.31 13.91 2.04
CA GLY A 82 8.09 13.39 2.63
C GLY A 82 7.22 12.60 1.67
N ALA A 83 7.52 12.64 0.37
CA ALA A 83 6.71 11.94 -0.63
C ALA A 83 6.80 10.42 -0.47
N PRO A 84 5.67 9.72 -0.47
CA PRO A 84 5.68 8.26 -0.35
C PRO A 84 6.09 7.59 -1.65
N TYR A 85 6.70 6.43 -1.54
CA TYR A 85 7.02 5.60 -2.70
C TYR A 85 7.09 4.13 -2.29
N PHE A 86 6.88 3.24 -3.26
CA PHE A 86 7.02 1.80 -3.03
C PHE A 86 8.51 1.44 -3.04
N ALA A 87 9.06 1.20 -1.86
CA ALA A 87 10.45 0.77 -1.71
C ALA A 87 10.61 -0.70 -2.08
N VAL A 88 9.60 -1.52 -1.77
CA VAL A 88 9.54 -2.94 -2.13
C VAL A 88 8.16 -3.23 -2.68
N ALA A 89 8.09 -3.89 -3.82
CA ALA A 89 6.84 -4.31 -4.46
C ALA A 89 7.18 -5.26 -5.59
N PRO A 90 6.19 -5.99 -6.15
CA PRO A 90 6.44 -6.85 -7.32
C PRO A 90 7.15 -6.14 -8.47
N LEU A 91 6.78 -4.87 -8.71
CA LEU A 91 7.52 -4.01 -9.62
C LEU A 91 7.51 -2.59 -9.08
N THR A 92 8.63 -1.89 -9.21
CA THR A 92 8.76 -0.52 -8.69
C THR A 92 9.13 0.49 -9.77
N ALA A 93 9.67 0.02 -10.90
CA ALA A 93 10.04 0.91 -12.00
C ALA A 93 8.79 1.57 -12.60
N GLY A 94 8.82 2.89 -12.73
CA GLY A 94 7.71 3.64 -13.32
C GLY A 94 6.48 3.77 -12.42
N VAL A 95 6.58 3.38 -11.15
CA VAL A 95 5.47 3.45 -10.21
C VAL A 95 5.52 4.75 -9.43
N GLN A 96 4.41 5.48 -9.46
CA GLN A 96 4.24 6.71 -8.69
C GLN A 96 3.06 6.55 -7.73
N LEU A 97 3.16 7.17 -6.57
CA LEU A 97 2.19 7.05 -5.50
C LEU A 97 1.88 8.41 -4.90
N SER A 98 0.60 8.66 -4.66
CA SER A 98 0.15 9.81 -3.89
C SER A 98 -0.83 9.34 -2.84
N ILE A 99 -0.69 9.84 -1.62
CA ILE A 99 -1.58 9.53 -0.50
C ILE A 99 -2.11 10.85 0.06
N SER A 100 -3.41 10.91 0.28
CA SER A 100 -4.05 12.07 0.92
C SER A 100 -4.98 11.58 2.01
N HIS A 101 -5.18 12.41 3.03
CA HIS A 101 -6.15 12.09 4.06
C HIS A 101 -6.82 13.37 4.58
N SER A 102 -8.02 13.19 5.08
CA SER A 102 -8.77 14.18 5.83
C SER A 102 -8.98 13.61 7.24
N ASP A 103 -9.86 14.24 8.02
CA ASP A 103 -10.14 13.74 9.36
C ASP A 103 -10.78 12.35 9.33
N HIS A 104 -11.51 12.01 8.27
CA HIS A 104 -12.32 10.80 8.22
C HIS A 104 -11.92 9.81 7.14
N TYR A 105 -11.15 10.22 6.14
CA TYR A 105 -10.83 9.38 4.97
C TYR A 105 -9.36 9.41 4.64
N ALA A 106 -8.86 8.30 4.12
CA ALA A 106 -7.56 8.25 3.45
C ALA A 106 -7.78 7.80 2.02
N THR A 107 -7.06 8.41 1.09
CA THR A 107 -7.10 8.02 -0.33
C THR A 107 -5.69 7.79 -0.83
N ALA A 108 -5.57 6.96 -1.85
CA ALA A 108 -4.30 6.75 -2.53
C ALA A 108 -4.54 6.61 -4.02
N THR A 109 -3.57 7.09 -4.81
CA THR A 109 -3.57 6.93 -6.25
C THR A 109 -2.20 6.39 -6.64
N VAL A 110 -2.21 5.35 -7.47
CA VAL A 110 -1.01 4.74 -8.03
C VAL A 110 -1.06 4.86 -9.55
N LEU A 111 0.04 5.32 -10.12
CA LEU A 111 0.21 5.39 -11.57
C LEU A 111 1.42 4.53 -11.93
N ILE A 112 1.24 3.65 -12.93
CA ILE A 112 2.34 2.79 -13.39
C ILE A 112 2.62 3.12 -14.85
N GLU A 113 3.81 3.67 -15.10
CA GLU A 113 4.29 3.99 -16.44
C GLU A 113 5.28 2.93 -16.91
N GLN A 114 4.74 1.87 -17.48
CA GLN A 114 5.51 0.81 -18.13
C GLN A 114 4.75 0.35 -19.36
N ASP A 115 5.47 -0.20 -20.36
CA ASP A 115 4.77 -0.82 -21.46
C ASP A 115 4.09 -2.12 -20.98
N GLU A 116 2.97 -2.45 -21.60
CA GLU A 116 2.14 -3.58 -21.15
C GLU A 116 2.89 -4.92 -21.20
N ALA A 117 3.74 -5.13 -22.19
CA ALA A 117 4.48 -6.39 -22.32
C ALA A 117 5.48 -6.55 -21.17
N SER A 118 6.24 -5.50 -20.84
CA SER A 118 7.19 -5.53 -19.74
C SER A 118 6.49 -5.71 -18.39
N LEU A 119 5.37 -5.01 -18.20
CA LEU A 119 4.58 -5.10 -16.98
C LEU A 119 4.03 -6.52 -16.81
N GLN A 120 3.44 -7.08 -17.88
CA GLN A 120 2.87 -8.41 -17.83
C GLN A 120 3.94 -9.48 -17.57
N ALA A 121 5.11 -9.34 -18.20
CA ALA A 121 6.22 -10.27 -17.98
C ALA A 121 6.70 -10.24 -16.50
N ALA A 122 6.85 -9.04 -15.94
CA ALA A 122 7.26 -8.90 -14.54
C ALA A 122 6.21 -9.47 -13.60
N LEU A 123 4.93 -9.23 -13.89
CA LEU A 123 3.84 -9.73 -13.07
C LEU A 123 3.75 -11.25 -13.13
N ASP A 124 3.85 -11.84 -14.32
CA ASP A 124 3.83 -13.29 -14.49
C ASP A 124 4.98 -13.95 -13.74
N GLN A 125 6.17 -13.38 -13.83
CA GLN A 125 7.35 -13.89 -13.11
C GLN A 125 7.12 -13.85 -11.61
N TYR A 126 6.57 -12.75 -11.09
CA TYR A 126 6.29 -12.59 -9.67
C TYR A 126 5.24 -13.60 -9.21
N LEU A 127 4.15 -13.77 -9.95
CA LEU A 127 3.04 -14.64 -9.57
C LEU A 127 3.38 -16.13 -9.65
N THR A 128 4.43 -16.50 -10.39
CA THR A 128 4.90 -17.89 -10.47
C THR A 128 6.06 -18.17 -9.53
N ARG A 129 6.48 -17.20 -8.70
CA ARG A 129 7.56 -17.41 -7.74
C ARG A 129 7.18 -18.48 -6.71
N GLU A 130 8.19 -19.14 -6.18
CA GLU A 130 8.03 -20.05 -5.04
C GLU A 130 8.26 -19.26 -3.75
N ASP A 131 7.38 -19.46 -2.79
CA ASP A 131 7.48 -18.83 -1.47
C ASP A 131 8.14 -19.76 -0.47
#